data_6a0135db4f632252634bf5dfb4412538
#
_entry.id   6a0135db4f632252634bf5dfb4412538
#
_cell.length_a   1.000
_cell.length_b   1.000
_cell.length_c   1.000
_cell.angle_alpha   90.00
_cell.angle_beta   90.00
_cell.angle_gamma   90.00
#
_symmetry.space_group_name_H-M   'P 1'
#
loop_
_entity.id
_entity.type
_entity.pdbx_description
1 polymer ?
#
loop_
_entity_poly.entity_id
_entity_poly.type
_entity_poly.pdbx_seq_one_letter_code
_entity_poly.pdbx_strand_id
1 'polypeptide(L)'
;MRFYTNVQMVGDNFLVRGYEDGKHFATREKFYPTLFVDSKRKTKYKTLDGSPVEPIEPGTVRDCREFIKKYNEVENFNVYGNERFIYQYISDKYPETELKFDIEQIKLTTIDIEVKSEYGFPDVESCAEEILLITLQDYTTKQIRTWGLGAFNNKQENVIYKSR
;
A
#
# COMPACT_ATOMS: atom_id res chain seq x y z
N MET A 1 -14.12 -14.87 0.26
CA MET A 1 -13.41 -14.02 -0.73
C MET A 1 -12.16 -13.44 -0.07
N ARG A 2 -11.01 -13.50 -0.77
CA ARG A 2 -9.73 -12.95 -0.30
C ARG A 2 -9.34 -11.76 -1.16
N PHE A 3 -8.97 -10.63 -0.53
CA PHE A 3 -8.43 -9.45 -1.22
C PHE A 3 -7.40 -8.75 -0.33
N TYR A 4 -6.46 -8.06 -0.96
CA TYR A 4 -5.47 -7.25 -0.26
C TYR A 4 -5.92 -5.80 -0.13
N THR A 5 -5.52 -5.14 0.95
CA THR A 5 -5.72 -3.69 1.16
C THR A 5 -4.41 -2.92 1.10
N ASN A 6 -3.29 -3.60 1.37
CA ASN A 6 -1.96 -3.01 1.30
C ASN A 6 -0.92 -4.08 1.01
N VAL A 7 0.03 -3.75 0.14
CA VAL A 7 1.25 -4.51 -0.10
C VAL A 7 2.44 -3.56 0.04
N GLN A 8 3.33 -3.86 0.96
CA GLN A 8 4.53 -3.07 1.20
C GLN A 8 5.77 -3.96 1.15
N MET A 9 6.79 -3.51 0.45
CA MET A 9 8.08 -4.20 0.43
C MET A 9 9.00 -3.64 1.51
N VAL A 10 9.57 -4.53 2.33
CA VAL A 10 10.56 -4.21 3.36
C VAL A 10 11.75 -5.16 3.22
N GLY A 11 12.82 -4.67 2.63
CA GLY A 11 13.94 -5.52 2.19
C GLY A 11 13.47 -6.52 1.14
N ASP A 12 13.73 -7.81 1.40
CA ASP A 12 13.32 -8.92 0.53
C ASP A 12 11.96 -9.53 0.88
N ASN A 13 11.22 -8.89 1.79
CA ASN A 13 9.93 -9.39 2.24
C ASN A 13 8.80 -8.47 1.80
N PHE A 14 7.65 -9.08 1.53
CA PHE A 14 6.40 -8.40 1.23
C PHE A 14 5.47 -8.51 2.43
N LEU A 15 5.10 -7.37 3.00
CA LEU A 15 4.10 -7.27 4.05
C LEU A 15 2.75 -7.06 3.37
N VAL A 16 1.89 -8.05 3.49
CA VAL A 16 0.58 -8.06 2.85
C VAL A 16 -0.50 -7.98 3.91
N ARG A 17 -1.41 -7.04 3.75
CA ARG A 17 -2.59 -6.90 4.59
C ARG A 17 -3.83 -7.00 3.73
N GLY A 18 -4.89 -7.55 4.29
CA GLY A 18 -6.13 -7.70 3.58
C GLY A 18 -7.20 -8.42 4.39
N TYR A 19 -8.19 -8.92 3.71
CA TYR A 19 -9.29 -9.68 4.30
C TYR A 19 -9.48 -10.99 3.58
N GLU A 20 -9.81 -12.03 4.34
CA GLU A 20 -10.19 -13.34 3.85
C GLU A 20 -11.40 -13.81 4.65
N ASP A 21 -12.54 -13.98 3.95
CA ASP A 21 -13.81 -14.40 4.52
C ASP A 21 -14.22 -13.59 5.78
N GLY A 22 -14.13 -12.27 5.68
CA GLY A 22 -14.49 -11.33 6.74
C GLY A 22 -13.42 -11.15 7.83
N LYS A 23 -12.29 -11.88 7.78
CA LYS A 23 -11.23 -11.77 8.78
C LYS A 23 -10.04 -11.03 8.22
N HIS A 24 -9.54 -10.06 8.98
CA HIS A 24 -8.30 -9.36 8.64
C HIS A 24 -7.10 -10.30 8.74
N PHE A 25 -6.23 -10.26 7.73
CA PHE A 25 -4.93 -10.92 7.77
C PHE A 25 -3.79 -9.91 7.60
N ALA A 26 -2.63 -10.25 8.17
CA ALA A 26 -1.37 -9.58 7.93
C ALA A 26 -0.28 -10.67 7.84
N THR A 27 0.33 -10.78 6.67
CA THR A 27 1.35 -11.81 6.39
C THR A 27 2.66 -11.17 5.98
N ARG A 28 3.74 -11.90 6.20
CA ARG A 28 5.07 -11.56 5.71
C ARG A 28 5.56 -12.70 4.82
N GLU A 29 5.76 -12.39 3.55
CA GLU A 29 6.08 -13.38 2.52
C GLU A 29 7.39 -13.04 1.83
N LYS A 30 8.15 -14.07 1.45
CA LYS A 30 9.26 -13.93 0.52
C LYS A 30 8.71 -13.97 -0.90
N PHE A 31 9.33 -13.20 -1.77
CA PHE A 31 9.02 -13.22 -3.20
C PHE A 31 10.32 -13.25 -3.99
N TYR A 32 10.33 -14.03 -5.04
CA TYR A 32 11.46 -14.20 -5.97
C TYR A 32 11.03 -13.64 -7.31
N PRO A 33 11.43 -12.40 -7.65
CA PRO A 33 10.99 -11.77 -8.88
C PRO A 33 11.54 -12.45 -10.11
N THR A 34 10.76 -12.46 -11.17
CA THR A 34 11.18 -12.89 -12.51
C THR A 34 11.66 -11.66 -13.28
N LEU A 35 12.86 -11.77 -13.86
CA LEU A 35 13.39 -10.87 -14.87
C LEU A 35 13.41 -11.59 -16.21
N PHE A 36 13.71 -10.86 -17.28
CA PHE A 36 13.83 -11.45 -18.61
C PHE A 36 15.14 -11.00 -19.25
N VAL A 37 15.70 -11.86 -20.09
CA VAL A 37 16.89 -11.58 -20.90
C VAL A 37 16.62 -11.96 -22.34
N ASP A 38 17.43 -11.42 -23.27
CA ASP A 38 17.32 -11.76 -24.69
C ASP A 38 17.44 -13.28 -24.92
N SER A 39 16.56 -13.83 -25.73
CA SER A 39 16.60 -15.24 -26.10
C SER A 39 16.93 -15.43 -27.58
N LYS A 40 17.85 -16.33 -27.84
CA LYS A 40 18.15 -16.77 -29.22
C LYS A 40 17.13 -17.78 -29.76
N ARG A 41 16.23 -18.25 -28.90
CA ARG A 41 15.20 -19.24 -29.24
C ARG A 41 13.84 -18.57 -29.34
N LYS A 42 12.93 -19.16 -30.09
CA LYS A 42 11.54 -18.75 -30.13
C LYS A 42 10.89 -19.10 -28.79
N THR A 43 10.41 -18.08 -28.07
CA THR A 43 9.71 -18.22 -26.77
C THR A 43 8.30 -17.66 -26.86
N LYS A 44 7.49 -17.92 -25.83
CA LYS A 44 6.16 -17.29 -25.69
C LYS A 44 6.25 -15.83 -25.21
N TYR A 45 7.39 -15.45 -24.63
CA TYR A 45 7.61 -14.11 -24.09
C TYR A 45 8.30 -13.23 -25.11
N LYS A 46 7.88 -11.98 -25.18
CA LYS A 46 8.42 -11.00 -26.11
C LYS A 46 8.53 -9.65 -25.42
N THR A 47 9.49 -8.86 -25.85
CA THR A 47 9.55 -7.43 -25.55
C THR A 47 8.41 -6.68 -26.25
N LEU A 48 8.26 -5.40 -25.97
CA LEU A 48 7.23 -4.56 -26.62
C LEU A 48 7.44 -4.41 -28.14
N ASP A 49 8.66 -4.50 -28.61
CA ASP A 49 9.03 -4.47 -30.02
C ASP A 49 8.94 -5.86 -30.70
N GLY A 50 8.60 -6.90 -29.93
CA GLY A 50 8.37 -8.25 -30.45
C GLY A 50 9.60 -9.18 -30.41
N SER A 51 10.74 -8.73 -29.89
CA SER A 51 11.96 -9.55 -29.75
C SER A 51 11.76 -10.66 -28.71
N PRO A 52 12.26 -11.88 -28.95
CA PRO A 52 12.07 -12.99 -28.02
C PRO A 52 12.93 -12.82 -26.77
N VAL A 53 12.32 -13.07 -25.60
CA VAL A 53 13.00 -13.05 -24.30
C VAL A 53 12.70 -14.33 -23.52
N GLU A 54 13.57 -14.69 -22.59
CA GLU A 54 13.36 -15.81 -21.68
C GLU A 54 13.44 -15.37 -20.23
N PRO A 55 12.60 -15.98 -19.35
CA PRO A 55 12.56 -15.63 -17.94
C PRO A 55 13.79 -16.14 -17.20
N ILE A 56 14.24 -15.36 -16.23
CA ILE A 56 15.28 -15.74 -15.27
C ILE A 56 14.82 -15.36 -13.87
N GLU A 57 15.26 -16.10 -12.87
CA GLU A 57 14.99 -15.86 -11.45
C GLU A 57 16.35 -15.75 -10.72
N PRO A 58 16.96 -14.55 -10.65
CA PRO A 58 18.26 -14.37 -9.98
C PRO A 58 18.23 -14.68 -8.49
N GLY A 59 17.05 -14.65 -7.87
CA GLY A 59 16.87 -14.91 -6.45
C GLY A 59 15.94 -13.91 -5.78
N THR A 60 16.33 -13.38 -4.63
CA THR A 60 15.54 -12.39 -3.85
C THR A 60 15.46 -11.05 -4.59
N VAL A 61 14.65 -10.13 -4.05
CA VAL A 61 14.59 -8.75 -4.56
C VAL A 61 15.99 -8.11 -4.63
N ARG A 62 16.82 -8.36 -3.61
CA ARG A 62 18.21 -7.88 -3.60
C ARG A 62 19.02 -8.47 -4.74
N ASP A 63 18.96 -9.79 -4.90
CA ASP A 63 19.70 -10.50 -5.95
C ASP A 63 19.28 -10.01 -7.35
N CYS A 64 17.99 -9.75 -7.56
CA CYS A 64 17.48 -9.18 -8.81
C CYS A 64 18.03 -7.76 -9.06
N ARG A 65 18.09 -6.90 -8.05
CA ARG A 65 18.67 -5.55 -8.17
C ARG A 65 20.18 -5.60 -8.45
N GLU A 66 20.89 -6.48 -7.76
CA GLU A 66 22.32 -6.70 -8.01
C GLU A 66 22.57 -7.25 -9.41
N PHE A 67 21.72 -8.17 -9.87
CA PHE A 67 21.76 -8.69 -11.23
C PHE A 67 21.56 -7.58 -12.26
N ILE A 68 20.52 -6.77 -12.13
CA ILE A 68 20.26 -5.62 -13.01
C ILE A 68 21.47 -4.70 -13.04
N LYS A 69 21.96 -4.28 -11.86
CA LYS A 69 23.11 -3.39 -11.75
C LYS A 69 24.37 -3.97 -12.40
N LYS A 70 24.63 -5.27 -12.21
CA LYS A 70 25.81 -5.95 -12.76
C LYS A 70 25.79 -5.99 -14.28
N TYR A 71 24.63 -6.16 -14.88
CA TYR A 71 24.52 -6.38 -16.33
C TYR A 71 24.04 -5.14 -17.10
N ASN A 72 23.65 -4.05 -16.43
CA ASN A 72 23.16 -2.82 -17.07
C ASN A 72 24.17 -2.17 -18.03
N GLU A 73 25.49 -2.38 -17.81
CA GLU A 73 26.56 -1.80 -18.62
C GLU A 73 27.25 -2.86 -19.50
N VAL A 74 26.72 -4.07 -19.54
CA VAL A 74 27.31 -5.14 -20.37
C VAL A 74 26.78 -5.03 -21.80
N GLU A 75 27.67 -4.79 -22.74
CA GLU A 75 27.35 -4.66 -24.16
C GLU A 75 26.67 -5.93 -24.68
N ASN A 76 25.59 -5.77 -25.44
CA ASN A 76 24.79 -6.85 -26.02
C ASN A 76 24.14 -7.81 -24.99
N PHE A 77 23.95 -7.35 -23.75
CA PHE A 77 23.20 -8.11 -22.76
C PHE A 77 22.13 -7.23 -22.13
N ASN A 78 20.88 -7.44 -22.49
CA ASN A 78 19.76 -6.67 -22.02
C ASN A 78 19.01 -7.42 -20.93
N VAL A 79 18.68 -6.71 -19.85
CA VAL A 79 17.82 -7.20 -18.78
C VAL A 79 16.51 -6.43 -18.83
N TYR A 80 15.41 -7.16 -18.92
CA TYR A 80 14.08 -6.60 -18.97
C TYR A 80 13.31 -7.00 -17.71
N GLY A 81 12.37 -6.16 -17.32
CA GLY A 81 11.48 -6.37 -16.19
C GLY A 81 11.17 -5.06 -15.48
N ASN A 82 10.20 -5.12 -14.59
CA ASN A 82 9.82 -3.96 -13.79
C ASN A 82 10.52 -4.02 -12.44
N GLU A 83 11.39 -3.07 -12.15
CA GLU A 83 12.09 -2.95 -10.85
C GLU A 83 11.15 -2.64 -9.67
N ARG A 84 9.92 -2.25 -9.96
CA ARG A 84 8.86 -2.11 -8.95
C ARG A 84 8.24 -3.47 -8.65
N PHE A 85 8.96 -4.34 -8.02
CA PHE A 85 8.60 -5.73 -7.74
C PHE A 85 7.28 -5.92 -6.96
N ILE A 86 6.78 -4.86 -6.30
CA ILE A 86 5.44 -4.87 -5.69
C ILE A 86 4.37 -5.18 -6.75
N TYR A 87 4.45 -4.58 -7.93
CA TYR A 87 3.45 -4.81 -8.97
C TYR A 87 3.54 -6.22 -9.55
N GLN A 88 4.76 -6.75 -9.69
CA GLN A 88 4.91 -8.14 -10.10
C GLN A 88 4.32 -9.09 -9.06
N TYR A 89 4.64 -8.87 -7.77
CA TYR A 89 4.04 -9.64 -6.68
C TYR A 89 2.51 -9.61 -6.72
N ILE A 90 1.91 -8.44 -6.90
CA ILE A 90 0.46 -8.28 -6.97
C ILE A 90 -0.11 -9.05 -8.18
N SER A 91 0.50 -8.88 -9.36
CA SER A 91 0.07 -9.57 -10.58
C SER A 91 0.14 -11.09 -10.46
N ASP A 92 1.19 -11.62 -9.80
CA ASP A 92 1.38 -13.06 -9.65
C ASP A 92 0.46 -13.68 -8.60
N LYS A 93 0.20 -12.95 -7.50
CA LYS A 93 -0.62 -13.45 -6.38
C LYS A 93 -2.11 -13.16 -6.54
N TYR A 94 -2.44 -12.14 -7.30
CA TYR A 94 -3.83 -11.70 -7.56
C TYR A 94 -4.01 -11.51 -9.08
N PRO A 95 -3.99 -12.61 -9.87
CA PRO A 95 -3.98 -12.56 -11.34
C PRO A 95 -5.30 -12.16 -11.97
N GLU A 96 -6.34 -11.94 -11.17
CA GLU A 96 -7.67 -11.56 -11.68
C GLU A 96 -7.63 -10.15 -12.28
N THR A 97 -8.24 -10.00 -13.45
CA THR A 97 -8.34 -8.72 -14.17
C THR A 97 -9.21 -7.70 -13.44
N GLU A 98 -10.14 -8.16 -12.62
CA GLU A 98 -10.97 -7.33 -11.76
C GLU A 98 -10.66 -7.65 -10.29
N LEU A 99 -10.07 -6.69 -9.60
CA LEU A 99 -9.88 -6.77 -8.15
C LEU A 99 -11.25 -6.58 -7.48
N LYS A 100 -11.83 -7.68 -7.03
CA LYS A 100 -13.03 -7.65 -6.21
C LYS A 100 -12.63 -7.39 -4.77
N PHE A 101 -13.19 -6.37 -4.17
CA PHE A 101 -13.03 -6.08 -2.74
C PHE A 101 -14.38 -5.73 -2.13
N ASP A 102 -14.49 -5.92 -0.84
CA ASP A 102 -15.69 -5.58 -0.07
C ASP A 102 -15.34 -4.45 0.90
N ILE A 103 -15.82 -3.24 0.59
CA ILE A 103 -15.55 -2.05 1.39
C ILE A 103 -16.11 -2.15 2.82
N GLU A 104 -17.17 -2.91 3.03
CA GLU A 104 -17.79 -3.07 4.35
C GLU A 104 -16.92 -3.90 5.31
N GLN A 105 -16.02 -4.72 4.78
CA GLN A 105 -15.04 -5.43 5.60
C GLN A 105 -13.88 -4.53 6.02
N ILE A 106 -13.65 -3.41 5.32
CA ILE A 106 -12.55 -2.49 5.60
C ILE A 106 -12.99 -1.52 6.70
N LYS A 107 -12.31 -1.57 7.85
CA LYS A 107 -12.51 -0.60 8.92
C LYS A 107 -11.84 0.73 8.54
N LEU A 108 -12.64 1.64 8.03
CA LEU A 108 -12.20 2.96 7.65
C LEU A 108 -12.65 3.98 8.70
N THR A 109 -11.70 4.72 9.23
CA THR A 109 -11.96 5.80 10.21
C THR A 109 -11.35 7.09 9.68
N THR A 110 -12.15 8.13 9.57
CA THR A 110 -11.68 9.50 9.31
C THR A 110 -11.32 10.15 10.63
N ILE A 111 -10.19 10.84 10.68
CA ILE A 111 -9.77 11.67 11.81
C ILE A 111 -9.68 13.12 11.34
N ASP A 112 -10.16 14.00 12.20
CA ASP A 112 -10.08 15.45 12.04
C ASP A 112 -9.65 16.09 13.35
N ILE A 113 -8.74 17.08 13.29
CA ILE A 113 -8.16 17.74 14.46
C ILE A 113 -8.24 19.24 14.25
N GLU A 114 -8.89 19.91 15.22
CA GLU A 114 -8.97 21.36 15.26
C GLU A 114 -8.04 21.92 16.33
N VAL A 115 -7.28 22.94 15.98
CA VAL A 115 -6.35 23.62 16.88
C VAL A 115 -6.67 25.11 16.96
N LYS A 116 -6.31 25.72 18.09
CA LYS A 116 -6.41 27.16 18.29
C LYS A 116 -5.25 27.83 17.56
N SER A 117 -5.52 28.46 16.42
CA SER A 117 -4.53 29.23 15.70
C SER A 117 -5.02 30.67 15.51
N GLU A 118 -4.19 31.63 15.90
CA GLU A 118 -4.50 33.06 15.77
C GLU A 118 -4.01 33.64 14.44
N TYR A 119 -3.03 33.02 13.80
CA TYR A 119 -2.31 33.59 12.66
C TYR A 119 -2.24 32.66 11.44
N GLY A 120 -3.24 31.86 11.23
CA GLY A 120 -3.32 30.94 10.07
C GLY A 120 -3.12 29.47 10.43
N PHE A 121 -2.32 28.73 9.64
CA PHE A 121 -2.07 27.33 9.93
C PHE A 121 -1.12 27.16 11.11
N PRO A 122 -1.32 26.12 11.95
CA PRO A 122 -0.42 25.82 13.06
C PRO A 122 0.99 25.49 12.58
N ASP A 123 1.98 25.89 13.39
CA ASP A 123 3.37 25.58 13.13
C ASP A 123 3.66 24.12 13.56
N VAL A 124 4.02 23.29 12.58
CA VAL A 124 4.28 21.86 12.80
C VAL A 124 5.60 21.56 13.52
N GLU A 125 6.53 22.52 13.58
CA GLU A 125 7.82 22.32 14.25
C GLU A 125 7.70 22.63 15.75
N SER A 126 7.04 23.74 16.11
CA SER A 126 6.86 24.12 17.51
C SER A 126 5.73 23.37 18.19
N CYS A 127 4.69 22.98 17.44
CA CYS A 127 3.47 22.33 17.97
C CYS A 127 2.90 23.06 19.18
N ALA A 128 2.94 24.41 19.17
CA ALA A 128 2.61 25.25 20.32
C ALA A 128 1.11 25.46 20.51
N GLU A 129 0.32 25.23 19.47
CA GLU A 129 -1.09 25.47 19.45
C GLU A 129 -1.87 24.43 20.25
N GLU A 130 -2.88 24.92 20.98
CA GLU A 130 -3.75 24.08 21.77
C GLU A 130 -4.71 23.30 20.88
N ILE A 131 -4.82 21.98 21.08
CA ILE A 131 -5.81 21.14 20.39
C ILE A 131 -7.18 21.41 21.02
N LEU A 132 -8.11 21.91 20.22
CA LEU A 132 -9.50 22.23 20.65
C LEU A 132 -10.41 21.01 20.52
N LEU A 133 -10.33 20.28 19.39
CA LEU A 133 -11.17 19.13 19.09
C LEU A 133 -10.37 18.04 18.41
N ILE A 134 -10.71 16.78 18.70
CA ILE A 134 -10.32 15.61 17.93
C ILE A 134 -11.61 14.87 17.60
N THR A 135 -11.89 14.69 16.31
CA THR A 135 -13.08 14.00 15.83
C THR A 135 -12.70 12.74 15.05
N LEU A 136 -13.34 11.62 15.37
CA LEU A 136 -13.25 10.38 14.64
C LEU A 136 -14.63 10.02 14.09
N GLN A 137 -14.68 9.65 12.79
CA GLN A 137 -15.89 9.10 12.18
C GLN A 137 -15.62 7.70 11.66
N ASP A 138 -16.40 6.73 12.12
CA ASP A 138 -16.43 5.40 11.55
C ASP A 138 -17.24 5.42 10.25
N TYR A 139 -16.61 4.96 9.16
CA TYR A 139 -17.22 5.00 7.81
C TYR A 139 -18.45 4.09 7.71
N THR A 140 -18.42 2.92 8.32
CA THR A 140 -19.49 1.90 8.20
C THR A 140 -20.69 2.27 9.07
N THR A 141 -20.46 2.56 10.35
CA THR A 141 -21.54 2.85 11.30
C THR A 141 -22.01 4.30 11.26
N LYS A 142 -21.25 5.19 10.60
CA LYS A 142 -21.45 6.65 10.61
C LYS A 142 -21.41 7.28 12.01
N GLN A 143 -20.95 6.54 13.00
CA GLN A 143 -20.80 7.04 14.34
C GLN A 143 -19.64 8.03 14.41
N ILE A 144 -19.89 9.18 15.03
CA ILE A 144 -18.90 10.23 15.26
C ILE A 144 -18.55 10.25 16.75
N ARG A 145 -17.27 10.32 17.07
CA ARG A 145 -16.74 10.50 18.42
C ARG A 145 -15.88 11.74 18.44
N THR A 146 -16.24 12.70 19.27
CA THR A 146 -15.50 13.96 19.40
C THR A 146 -15.05 14.14 20.84
N TRP A 147 -13.81 14.53 21.01
CA TRP A 147 -13.23 14.98 22.27
C TRP A 147 -12.90 16.45 22.15
N GLY A 148 -13.31 17.26 23.13
CA GLY A 148 -13.09 18.69 23.11
C GLY A 148 -12.78 19.26 24.47
N LEU A 149 -12.23 20.47 24.51
CA LEU A 149 -11.88 21.17 25.75
C LEU A 149 -13.07 21.77 26.49
N GLY A 150 -14.13 22.14 25.77
CA GLY A 150 -15.30 22.80 26.33
C GLY A 150 -16.54 21.92 26.38
N ALA A 151 -17.47 22.25 27.23
CA ALA A 151 -18.78 21.61 27.26
C ALA A 151 -19.56 21.90 25.98
N PHE A 152 -20.14 20.89 25.38
CA PHE A 152 -20.97 20.99 24.20
C PHE A 152 -22.25 20.19 24.35
N ASN A 153 -23.40 20.84 24.12
CA ASN A 153 -24.69 20.18 24.18
C ASN A 153 -25.00 19.53 22.83
N ASN A 154 -24.64 18.27 22.73
CA ASN A 154 -24.88 17.50 21.52
C ASN A 154 -26.35 17.06 21.41
N LYS A 155 -26.96 17.35 20.26
CA LYS A 155 -28.35 16.96 19.93
C LYS A 155 -28.45 15.87 18.88
N GLN A 156 -27.30 15.36 18.36
CA GLN A 156 -27.27 14.37 17.31
C GLN A 156 -27.05 12.98 17.89
N GLU A 157 -27.88 12.02 17.53
CA GLU A 157 -27.83 10.64 18.06
C GLU A 157 -26.56 9.88 17.68
N ASN A 158 -26.02 10.15 16.49
CA ASN A 158 -24.80 9.48 15.99
C ASN A 158 -23.50 10.13 16.46
N VAL A 159 -23.57 11.16 17.31
CA VAL A 159 -22.40 11.87 17.85
C VAL A 159 -22.25 11.58 19.33
N ILE A 160 -21.08 11.10 19.72
CA ILE A 160 -20.66 10.94 21.11
C ILE A 160 -19.63 12.01 21.41
N TYR A 161 -19.97 12.96 22.26
CA TYR A 161 -19.08 14.03 22.69
C TYR A 161 -18.56 13.78 24.12
N LYS A 162 -17.26 13.99 24.32
CA LYS A 162 -16.62 13.95 25.64
C LYS A 162 -15.84 15.25 25.86
N SER A 163 -16.16 16.01 26.88
CA SER A 163 -15.34 17.13 27.35
C SER A 163 -14.27 16.67 28.33
N ARG A 164 -13.17 17.38 28.37
CA ARG A 164 -12.13 17.25 29.40
C ARG A 164 -12.58 17.92 30.67
#